data_fb39ae2e4b7f3d31cce3786b813f9e10
#
_entry.id   fb39ae2e4b7f3d31cce3786b813f9e10
#
_cell.length_a   1.000
_cell.length_b   1.000
_cell.length_c   1.000
_cell.angle_alpha   90.00
_cell.angle_beta   90.00
_cell.angle_gamma   90.00
#
_symmetry.space_group_name_H-M   'P 1'
#
loop_
_entity.id
_entity.type
_entity.pdbx_description
1 polymer ?
#
loop_
_entity_poly.entity_id
_entity_poly.type
_entity_poly.pdbx_seq_one_letter_code
_entity_poly.pdbx_strand_id
1 'polypeptide(L)'
;VIKLYAALDSKHQLIYAINANQHEHYFCPQCQKIVQWIDSREHRRPYFRHQSPELVVRQESRLHVEGKRQLQVYLQLEPGVVESEISVGDSERRADVLWLTERQTIAFEFQCASLSTAELRERHQSYQRLQTQDVWLLGETYLSTNRYQPKKNALKFMDYRSEWGYYLAFWLPDLGEIRLFRQLAFEPPHVGLRFKVAQLSLREFVRVVQQPRQLLADLPHLPLTFNPSAFLAQQLNFQQSSWLTLQTQCYEHGFSLQQLPSELWLPQRLPPLYLSWTTPLRRQVSWFCQNGTLDWATRSQLLLTTHWPLLN
;
A
#
# COMPACT_ATOMS: atom_id res chain seq x y z
N VAL A 1 11.86 8.51 8.17
CA VAL A 1 12.35 9.35 9.27
C VAL A 1 12.98 10.59 8.66
N ILE A 2 12.43 11.78 8.97
CA ILE A 2 13.01 13.06 8.53
C ILE A 2 14.25 13.31 9.37
N LYS A 3 15.41 13.47 8.72
CA LYS A 3 16.67 13.83 9.36
C LYS A 3 16.81 15.34 9.36
N LEU A 4 17.07 15.90 10.54
CA LEU A 4 17.38 17.33 10.72
C LEU A 4 18.88 17.47 10.98
N TYR A 5 19.54 18.36 10.31
CA TYR A 5 20.97 18.63 10.50
C TYR A 5 21.25 19.84 11.38
N ALA A 6 20.20 20.53 11.80
CA ALA A 6 20.23 21.62 12.77
C ALA A 6 19.01 21.54 13.71
N ALA A 7 19.17 21.93 14.96
CA ALA A 7 18.14 22.00 16.00
C ALA A 7 18.38 23.23 16.88
N LEU A 8 17.43 23.55 17.76
CA LEU A 8 17.57 24.56 18.79
C LEU A 8 18.07 23.90 20.09
N ASP A 9 19.02 24.51 20.76
CA ASP A 9 19.45 24.12 22.10
C ASP A 9 18.47 24.61 23.20
N SER A 10 18.77 24.36 24.46
CA SER A 10 17.99 24.80 25.60
C SER A 10 17.90 26.36 25.76
N LYS A 11 18.76 27.11 25.08
CA LYS A 11 18.75 28.57 25.00
C LYS A 11 18.06 29.09 23.75
N HIS A 12 17.42 28.21 22.96
CA HIS A 12 16.77 28.51 21.68
C HIS A 12 17.77 29.01 20.61
N GLN A 13 19.05 28.68 20.75
CA GLN A 13 20.07 28.96 19.72
C GLN A 13 20.19 27.81 18.74
N LEU A 14 20.34 28.14 17.45
CA LEU A 14 20.48 27.14 16.42
C LEU A 14 21.85 26.47 16.52
N ILE A 15 21.85 25.14 16.68
CA ILE A 15 23.06 24.32 16.71
C ILE A 15 23.02 23.30 15.59
N TYR A 16 24.15 23.09 14.91
CA TYR A 16 24.27 22.02 13.91
C TYR A 16 24.61 20.69 14.56
N ALA A 17 24.09 19.61 14.02
CA ALA A 17 24.25 18.26 14.58
C ALA A 17 25.71 17.84 14.74
N ILE A 18 26.62 18.36 13.93
CA ILE A 18 28.07 18.10 14.01
C ILE A 18 28.70 18.69 15.28
N ASN A 19 28.10 19.73 15.84
CA ASN A 19 28.57 20.43 17.06
C ASN A 19 27.74 20.07 18.29
N ALA A 20 26.77 19.17 18.14
CA ALA A 20 25.88 18.73 19.19
C ALA A 20 26.42 17.45 19.89
N ASN A 21 25.89 17.15 21.06
CA ASN A 21 26.26 15.97 21.83
C ASN A 21 25.01 15.28 22.42
N GLN A 22 25.19 14.08 22.97
CA GLN A 22 24.09 13.27 23.52
C GLN A 22 23.59 13.70 24.90
N HIS A 23 24.26 14.64 25.56
CA HIS A 23 23.97 15.02 26.95
C HIS A 23 23.06 16.26 27.05
N GLU A 24 22.77 16.91 25.95
CA GLU A 24 21.94 18.11 25.88
C GLU A 24 20.58 17.84 25.25
N HIS A 25 19.62 18.70 25.55
CA HIS A 25 18.29 18.66 24.98
C HIS A 25 18.17 19.60 23.78
N TYR A 26 17.59 19.10 22.71
CA TYR A 26 17.42 19.84 21.47
C TYR A 26 15.97 19.85 21.02
N PHE A 27 15.58 20.92 20.32
CA PHE A 27 14.23 21.15 19.86
C PHE A 27 14.19 21.37 18.36
N CYS A 28 13.16 20.87 17.70
CA CYS A 28 12.95 21.09 16.26
C CYS A 28 12.64 22.58 16.00
N PRO A 29 13.36 23.26 15.08
CA PRO A 29 13.09 24.66 14.78
C PRO A 29 11.71 24.91 14.16
N GLN A 30 11.07 23.90 13.56
CA GLN A 30 9.75 24.05 12.93
C GLN A 30 8.58 23.80 13.88
N CYS A 31 8.67 22.75 14.72
CA CYS A 31 7.55 22.34 15.57
C CYS A 31 7.84 22.43 17.07
N GLN A 32 9.04 22.87 17.45
CA GLN A 32 9.54 23.05 18.83
C GLN A 32 9.47 21.79 19.72
N LYS A 33 9.21 20.62 19.12
CA LYS A 33 9.24 19.35 19.86
C LYS A 33 10.67 18.89 20.08
N ILE A 34 10.88 18.13 21.16
CA ILE A 34 12.17 17.54 21.50
C ILE A 34 12.63 16.63 20.37
N VAL A 35 13.91 16.76 20.00
CA VAL A 35 14.58 15.91 19.03
C VAL A 35 15.80 15.26 19.67
N GLN A 36 16.08 14.04 19.27
CA GLN A 36 17.22 13.28 19.73
C GLN A 36 18.40 13.43 18.76
N TRP A 37 19.56 13.75 19.30
CA TRP A 37 20.80 13.71 18.55
C TRP A 37 21.25 12.26 18.30
N ILE A 38 21.64 11.94 17.08
CA ILE A 38 22.08 10.61 16.66
C ILE A 38 23.50 10.73 16.10
N ASP A 39 24.43 10.07 16.78
CA ASP A 39 25.77 9.85 16.28
C ASP A 39 25.73 8.72 15.24
N SER A 40 26.19 8.98 14.04
CA SER A 40 26.28 7.95 13.02
C SER A 40 27.72 7.49 12.84
N ARG A 41 28.09 6.43 13.53
CA ARG A 41 29.46 5.86 13.52
C ARG A 41 29.89 5.24 12.19
N GLU A 42 29.01 5.06 11.23
CA GLU A 42 29.31 4.48 9.92
C GLU A 42 29.17 5.51 8.81
N HIS A 43 30.19 6.32 8.57
CA HIS A 43 30.38 7.22 7.38
C HIS A 43 29.26 8.19 7.08
N ARG A 44 28.32 8.45 7.99
CA ARG A 44 27.22 9.39 7.83
C ARG A 44 27.35 10.53 8.83
N ARG A 45 26.99 11.74 8.41
CA ARG A 45 26.98 12.91 9.29
C ARG A 45 25.97 12.72 10.42
N PRO A 46 26.28 13.15 11.68
CA PRO A 46 25.34 13.16 12.78
C PRO A 46 24.09 13.98 12.39
N TYR A 47 22.96 13.64 12.99
CA TYR A 47 21.69 14.31 12.70
C TYR A 47 20.77 14.26 13.92
N PHE A 48 19.74 15.11 13.93
CA PHE A 48 18.66 15.03 14.89
C PHE A 48 17.47 14.30 14.25
N ARG A 49 16.79 13.55 15.05
CA ARG A 49 15.48 12.97 14.71
C ARG A 49 14.46 13.33 15.78
N HIS A 50 13.21 13.53 15.40
CA HIS A 50 12.15 13.54 16.37
C HIS A 50 12.18 12.20 17.12
N GLN A 51 12.13 12.23 18.43
CA GLN A 51 11.93 11.01 19.20
C GLN A 51 10.60 10.42 18.71
N SER A 52 10.67 9.22 18.14
CA SER A 52 9.46 8.42 17.99
C SER A 52 8.95 8.23 19.41
N PRO A 53 7.70 8.54 19.71
CA PRO A 53 7.17 8.34 21.05
C PRO A 53 7.07 6.84 21.32
N GLU A 54 8.15 6.24 21.79
CA GLU A 54 8.17 4.84 22.22
C GLU A 54 7.45 4.64 23.58
N LEU A 55 6.84 5.68 24.13
CA LEU A 55 6.05 5.63 25.37
C LEU A 55 4.93 6.69 25.45
N VAL A 56 4.59 7.35 24.35
CA VAL A 56 3.26 7.93 24.28
C VAL A 56 2.38 6.80 23.77
N VAL A 57 1.52 6.27 24.59
CA VAL A 57 0.28 5.62 24.16
C VAL A 57 -0.12 6.38 22.89
N ARG A 58 -0.11 5.70 21.72
CA ARG A 58 -0.43 6.34 20.45
C ARG A 58 -1.80 6.95 20.63
N GLN A 59 -1.84 8.25 20.92
CA GLN A 59 -3.09 8.97 21.00
C GLN A 59 -3.69 8.86 19.61
N GLU A 60 -4.74 8.08 19.50
CA GLU A 60 -5.47 7.92 18.25
C GLU A 60 -5.80 9.31 17.70
N SER A 61 -5.61 9.51 16.41
CA SER A 61 -5.96 10.81 15.83
C SER A 61 -7.47 11.05 16.02
N ARG A 62 -7.87 12.30 16.22
CA ARG A 62 -9.31 12.65 16.34
C ARG A 62 -10.12 12.07 15.18
N LEU A 63 -9.56 12.06 13.98
CA LEU A 63 -10.19 11.48 12.79
C LEU A 63 -10.40 9.96 12.92
N HIS A 64 -9.43 9.24 13.48
CA HIS A 64 -9.53 7.80 13.70
C HIS A 64 -10.63 7.47 14.74
N VAL A 65 -10.62 8.16 15.85
CA VAL A 65 -11.65 7.99 16.90
C VAL A 65 -13.04 8.31 16.36
N GLU A 66 -13.19 9.43 15.66
CA GLU A 66 -14.48 9.83 15.08
C GLU A 66 -14.95 8.85 13.98
N GLY A 67 -14.06 8.40 13.12
CA GLY A 67 -14.40 7.43 12.07
C GLY A 67 -14.85 6.09 12.64
N LYS A 68 -14.18 5.57 13.68
CA LYS A 68 -14.60 4.37 14.40
C LYS A 68 -15.98 4.56 15.04
N ARG A 69 -16.17 5.68 15.73
CA ARG A 69 -17.44 6.01 16.38
C ARG A 69 -18.60 6.04 15.39
N GLN A 70 -18.43 6.71 14.26
CA GLN A 70 -19.46 6.76 13.20
C GLN A 70 -19.78 5.38 12.65
N LEU A 71 -18.76 4.57 12.39
CA LEU A 71 -18.93 3.20 11.92
C LEU A 71 -19.71 2.35 12.95
N GLN A 72 -19.31 2.42 14.22
CA GLN A 72 -19.98 1.71 15.31
C GLN A 72 -21.45 2.12 15.44
N VAL A 73 -21.73 3.43 15.51
CA VAL A 73 -23.10 3.95 15.63
C VAL A 73 -23.96 3.49 14.46
N TYR A 74 -23.40 3.50 13.25
CA TYR A 74 -24.14 3.05 12.09
C TYR A 74 -24.44 1.53 12.16
N LEU A 75 -23.43 0.71 12.47
CA LEU A 75 -23.60 -0.75 12.54
C LEU A 75 -24.59 -1.18 13.64
N GLN A 76 -24.69 -0.42 14.72
CA GLN A 76 -25.70 -0.66 15.77
C GLN A 76 -27.15 -0.50 15.29
N LEU A 77 -27.36 0.16 14.15
CA LEU A 77 -28.69 0.27 13.52
C LEU A 77 -29.02 -0.91 12.59
N GLU A 78 -28.03 -1.73 12.28
CA GLU A 78 -28.20 -2.90 11.41
C GLU A 78 -28.36 -4.18 12.28
N PRO A 79 -29.01 -5.24 11.76
CA PRO A 79 -29.17 -6.50 12.49
C PRO A 79 -27.84 -7.15 12.87
N GLY A 80 -27.67 -7.51 14.13
CA GLY A 80 -26.45 -8.16 14.64
C GLY A 80 -25.97 -7.56 15.96
N VAL A 81 -24.82 -8.04 16.41
CA VAL A 81 -24.14 -7.55 17.62
C VAL A 81 -22.89 -6.80 17.19
N VAL A 82 -22.74 -5.58 17.71
CA VAL A 82 -21.57 -4.73 17.41
C VAL A 82 -20.72 -4.58 18.66
N GLU A 83 -19.47 -4.94 18.53
CA GLU A 83 -18.47 -4.84 19.58
C GLU A 83 -17.30 -3.99 19.11
N SER A 84 -16.75 -3.17 19.99
CA SER A 84 -15.61 -2.31 19.66
C SER A 84 -14.43 -2.57 20.58
N GLU A 85 -13.22 -2.44 20.03
CA GLU A 85 -11.94 -2.61 20.74
C GLU A 85 -11.81 -3.96 21.48
N ILE A 86 -12.39 -5.01 20.92
CA ILE A 86 -12.35 -6.35 21.48
C ILE A 86 -11.13 -7.13 20.97
N SER A 87 -10.47 -7.81 21.91
CA SER A 87 -9.43 -8.78 21.58
C SER A 87 -10.03 -9.93 20.77
N VAL A 88 -9.51 -10.18 19.60
CA VAL A 88 -9.97 -11.23 18.71
C VAL A 88 -9.07 -12.46 18.92
N GLY A 89 -9.61 -13.51 19.56
CA GLY A 89 -8.87 -14.70 19.96
C GLY A 89 -7.87 -14.46 21.10
N ASP A 90 -6.81 -15.27 21.15
CA ASP A 90 -5.74 -15.19 22.17
C ASP A 90 -4.75 -14.05 21.94
N SER A 91 -4.97 -13.19 20.94
CA SER A 91 -4.10 -12.06 20.66
C SER A 91 -4.50 -10.86 21.53
N GLU A 92 -3.51 -10.11 22.05
CA GLU A 92 -3.73 -8.82 22.72
C GLU A 92 -4.26 -7.73 21.76
N ARG A 93 -4.46 -8.06 20.48
CA ARG A 93 -4.85 -7.15 19.43
C ARG A 93 -6.36 -7.06 19.33
N ARG A 94 -6.84 -5.83 19.20
CA ARG A 94 -8.26 -5.49 19.17
C ARG A 94 -8.67 -5.10 17.75
N ALA A 95 -9.83 -5.63 17.31
CA ALA A 95 -10.51 -5.08 16.15
C ALA A 95 -11.06 -3.69 16.48
N ASP A 96 -10.99 -2.75 15.54
CA ASP A 96 -11.58 -1.43 15.75
C ASP A 96 -13.10 -1.54 15.94
N VAL A 97 -13.78 -2.27 15.08
CA VAL A 97 -15.21 -2.61 15.21
C VAL A 97 -15.46 -4.03 14.71
N LEU A 98 -16.01 -4.88 15.55
CA LEU A 98 -16.43 -6.23 15.20
C LEU A 98 -17.95 -6.26 15.06
N TRP A 99 -18.45 -6.81 13.96
CA TRP A 99 -19.87 -6.95 13.69
C TRP A 99 -20.24 -8.41 13.46
N LEU A 100 -21.02 -8.95 14.37
CA LEU A 100 -21.48 -10.33 14.36
C LEU A 100 -22.91 -10.36 13.79
N THR A 101 -23.08 -11.00 12.65
CA THR A 101 -24.39 -11.24 12.03
C THR A 101 -24.73 -12.73 12.08
N GLU A 102 -25.96 -13.09 11.78
CA GLU A 102 -26.37 -14.51 11.69
C GLU A 102 -25.56 -15.30 10.64
N ARG A 103 -24.98 -14.63 9.65
CA ARG A 103 -24.30 -15.28 8.52
C ARG A 103 -22.80 -15.26 8.61
N GLN A 104 -22.25 -14.23 9.21
CA GLN A 104 -20.79 -13.99 9.20
C GLN A 104 -20.37 -13.01 10.29
N THR A 105 -19.11 -13.11 10.68
CA THR A 105 -18.45 -12.13 11.53
C THR A 105 -17.56 -11.25 10.65
N ILE A 106 -17.66 -9.93 10.78
CA ILE A 106 -16.89 -8.95 10.01
C ILE A 106 -16.13 -8.07 10.99
N ALA A 107 -14.81 -7.97 10.81
CA ALA A 107 -13.95 -7.03 11.50
C ALA A 107 -13.67 -5.84 10.58
N PHE A 108 -14.11 -4.67 10.98
CA PHE A 108 -13.76 -3.42 10.31
C PHE A 108 -12.54 -2.82 10.99
N GLU A 109 -11.52 -2.55 10.21
CA GLU A 109 -10.29 -1.89 10.62
C GLU A 109 -10.19 -0.52 9.95
N PHE A 110 -10.14 0.55 10.74
CA PHE A 110 -9.98 1.92 10.21
C PHE A 110 -8.53 2.39 10.35
N GLN A 111 -7.74 2.23 9.31
CA GLN A 111 -6.30 2.47 9.32
C GLN A 111 -5.93 3.89 8.92
N CYS A 112 -5.56 4.73 9.89
CA CYS A 112 -5.09 6.10 9.66
C CYS A 112 -3.57 6.27 9.79
N ALA A 113 -2.91 5.47 10.63
CA ALA A 113 -1.47 5.50 10.85
C ALA A 113 -0.73 4.54 9.90
N SER A 114 0.60 4.66 9.82
CA SER A 114 1.40 3.68 9.07
C SER A 114 1.37 2.33 9.78
N LEU A 115 1.20 1.26 9.02
CA LEU A 115 1.26 -0.13 9.46
C LEU A 115 2.33 -0.85 8.64
N SER A 116 3.13 -1.72 9.22
CA SER A 116 4.07 -2.54 8.45
C SER A 116 3.35 -3.66 7.70
N THR A 117 3.98 -4.18 6.64
CA THR A 117 3.43 -5.33 5.90
C THR A 117 3.36 -6.58 6.77
N ALA A 118 4.33 -6.76 7.68
CA ALA A 118 4.34 -7.89 8.61
C ALA A 118 3.17 -7.84 9.59
N GLU A 119 2.91 -6.67 10.20
CA GLU A 119 1.77 -6.47 11.10
C GLU A 119 0.43 -6.65 10.38
N LEU A 120 0.31 -6.15 9.13
CA LEU A 120 -0.90 -6.33 8.33
C LEU A 120 -1.17 -7.81 8.06
N ARG A 121 -0.14 -8.56 7.63
CA ARG A 121 -0.25 -10.00 7.40
C ARG A 121 -0.65 -10.77 8.66
N GLU A 122 -0.04 -10.46 9.79
CA GLU A 122 -0.35 -11.10 11.06
C GLU A 122 -1.80 -10.84 11.49
N ARG A 123 -2.32 -9.62 11.33
CA ARG A 123 -3.72 -9.29 11.58
C ARG A 123 -4.66 -10.08 10.68
N HIS A 124 -4.40 -10.05 9.38
CA HIS A 124 -5.20 -10.79 8.40
C HIS A 124 -5.23 -12.30 8.71
N GLN A 125 -4.07 -12.91 9.01
CA GLN A 125 -4.01 -14.33 9.39
C GLN A 125 -4.77 -14.63 10.70
N SER A 126 -4.77 -13.70 11.66
CA SER A 126 -5.55 -13.85 12.89
C SER A 126 -7.04 -13.88 12.59
N TYR A 127 -7.53 -12.97 11.74
CA TYR A 127 -8.95 -12.98 11.32
C TYR A 127 -9.31 -14.22 10.53
N GLN A 128 -8.46 -14.69 9.62
CA GLN A 128 -8.70 -15.93 8.87
C GLN A 128 -8.83 -17.16 9.79
N ARG A 129 -7.96 -17.30 10.80
CA ARG A 129 -8.05 -18.42 11.76
C ARG A 129 -9.38 -18.44 12.51
N LEU A 130 -9.98 -17.29 12.72
CA LEU A 130 -11.25 -17.12 13.43
C LEU A 130 -12.45 -17.08 12.49
N GLN A 131 -12.25 -17.40 11.21
CA GLN A 131 -13.29 -17.33 10.19
C GLN A 131 -14.01 -15.97 10.15
N THR A 132 -13.27 -14.91 10.49
CA THR A 132 -13.75 -13.53 10.49
C THR A 132 -13.29 -12.85 9.21
N GLN A 133 -14.21 -12.22 8.50
CA GLN A 133 -13.88 -11.42 7.35
C GLN A 133 -13.32 -10.07 7.82
N ASP A 134 -12.10 -9.72 7.44
CA ASP A 134 -11.55 -8.39 7.69
C ASP A 134 -11.84 -7.45 6.53
N VAL A 135 -12.22 -6.22 6.87
CA VAL A 135 -12.51 -5.14 5.93
C VAL A 135 -11.67 -3.92 6.33
N TRP A 136 -10.70 -3.58 5.50
CA TRP A 136 -9.80 -2.48 5.74
C TRP A 136 -10.32 -1.19 5.13
N LEU A 137 -10.62 -0.22 5.97
CA LEU A 137 -10.95 1.14 5.61
C LEU A 137 -9.73 2.03 5.84
N LEU A 138 -9.23 2.66 4.81
CA LEU A 138 -8.05 3.51 4.89
C LEU A 138 -8.45 4.97 5.12
N GLY A 139 -7.72 5.66 5.98
CA GLY A 139 -7.88 7.10 6.18
C GLY A 139 -7.21 7.92 5.06
N GLU A 140 -7.48 9.21 5.03
CA GLU A 140 -6.97 10.14 4.02
C GLU A 140 -5.44 10.20 3.94
N THR A 141 -4.73 9.80 4.99
CA THR A 141 -3.26 9.72 4.99
C THR A 141 -2.69 8.81 3.90
N TYR A 142 -3.50 7.88 3.43
CA TYR A 142 -3.18 6.95 2.34
C TYR A 142 -3.63 7.42 0.95
N LEU A 143 -4.30 8.58 0.86
CA LEU A 143 -4.64 9.24 -0.40
C LEU A 143 -3.61 10.31 -0.77
N SER A 144 -3.51 10.62 -2.05
CA SER A 144 -2.79 11.80 -2.55
C SER A 144 -3.39 13.09 -1.94
N THR A 145 -2.63 14.19 -2.01
CA THR A 145 -3.06 15.48 -1.43
C THR A 145 -4.40 15.98 -2.00
N ASN A 146 -4.68 15.67 -3.25
CA ASN A 146 -5.96 15.99 -3.90
C ASN A 146 -7.06 14.94 -3.63
N ARG A 147 -6.79 13.90 -2.83
CA ARG A 147 -7.71 12.80 -2.48
C ARG A 147 -8.25 11.98 -3.67
N TYR A 148 -7.66 12.10 -4.86
CA TYR A 148 -8.15 11.39 -6.06
C TYR A 148 -7.40 10.11 -6.39
N GLN A 149 -6.30 9.83 -5.72
CA GLN A 149 -5.48 8.65 -6.00
C GLN A 149 -4.95 8.00 -4.73
N PRO A 150 -4.96 6.66 -4.65
CA PRO A 150 -4.25 5.93 -3.60
C PRO A 150 -2.74 6.17 -3.69
N LYS A 151 -2.10 6.38 -2.55
CA LYS A 151 -0.63 6.36 -2.47
C LYS A 151 -0.09 4.94 -2.61
N LYS A 152 1.17 4.79 -3.02
CA LYS A 152 1.80 3.48 -3.16
C LYS A 152 1.75 2.63 -1.88
N ASN A 153 1.87 3.26 -0.71
CA ASN A 153 1.79 2.56 0.56
C ASN A 153 0.38 2.08 0.93
N ALA A 154 -0.66 2.53 0.24
CA ALA A 154 -2.02 2.01 0.38
C ALA A 154 -2.19 0.64 -0.30
N LEU A 155 -1.42 0.35 -1.34
CA LEU A 155 -1.60 -0.85 -2.15
C LEU A 155 -1.42 -2.16 -1.35
N LYS A 156 -0.70 -2.15 -0.24
CA LYS A 156 -0.57 -3.32 0.64
C LYS A 156 -1.87 -3.76 1.31
N PHE A 157 -2.88 -2.88 1.38
CA PHE A 157 -4.21 -3.17 1.91
C PHE A 157 -5.20 -3.59 0.82
N MET A 158 -4.70 -3.76 -0.40
CA MET A 158 -5.53 -4.18 -1.52
C MET A 158 -6.07 -5.58 -1.28
N ASP A 159 -7.35 -5.74 -1.52
CA ASP A 159 -8.06 -7.00 -1.44
C ASP A 159 -8.76 -7.30 -2.78
N TYR A 160 -9.32 -8.47 -2.95
CA TYR A 160 -9.97 -8.92 -4.17
C TYR A 160 -11.37 -9.45 -3.91
N ARG A 161 -12.33 -8.99 -4.72
CA ARG A 161 -13.66 -9.58 -4.84
C ARG A 161 -14.01 -9.77 -6.31
N SER A 162 -14.68 -10.84 -6.64
CA SER A 162 -15.07 -11.14 -8.04
C SER A 162 -15.86 -10.01 -8.67
N GLU A 163 -16.73 -9.35 -7.89
CA GLU A 163 -17.62 -8.30 -8.34
C GLU A 163 -16.92 -6.94 -8.51
N TRP A 164 -15.81 -6.73 -7.81
CA TRP A 164 -15.09 -5.44 -7.80
C TRP A 164 -13.70 -5.52 -8.43
N GLY A 165 -13.19 -6.72 -8.65
CA GLY A 165 -11.79 -6.93 -8.95
C GLY A 165 -10.90 -6.57 -7.74
N TYR A 166 -9.64 -6.23 -7.97
CA TYR A 166 -8.79 -5.67 -6.94
C TYR A 166 -9.30 -4.30 -6.50
N TYR A 167 -9.37 -4.07 -5.19
CA TYR A 167 -9.97 -2.85 -4.65
C TYR A 167 -9.25 -2.33 -3.40
N LEU A 168 -9.50 -1.04 -3.11
CA LEU A 168 -9.15 -0.34 -1.88
C LEU A 168 -10.34 0.49 -1.43
N ALA A 169 -10.67 0.47 -0.14
CA ALA A 169 -11.72 1.28 0.43
C ALA A 169 -11.13 2.37 1.34
N PHE A 170 -11.59 3.60 1.17
CA PHE A 170 -11.19 4.75 1.98
C PHE A 170 -12.40 5.32 2.69
N TRP A 171 -12.30 5.48 4.00
CA TRP A 171 -13.30 6.16 4.81
C TRP A 171 -12.87 7.61 5.06
N LEU A 172 -13.71 8.55 4.71
CA LEU A 172 -13.55 9.98 4.89
C LEU A 172 -14.65 10.51 5.82
N PRO A 173 -14.46 10.42 7.16
CA PRO A 173 -15.50 10.73 8.14
C PRO A 173 -15.98 12.20 8.07
N ASP A 174 -15.09 13.12 7.70
CA ASP A 174 -15.37 14.54 7.51
C ASP A 174 -16.37 14.82 6.37
N LEU A 175 -16.42 13.91 5.38
CA LEU A 175 -17.33 13.97 4.24
C LEU A 175 -18.52 13.02 4.39
N GLY A 176 -18.51 12.10 5.36
CA GLY A 176 -19.48 11.01 5.45
C GLY A 176 -19.44 10.05 4.27
N GLU A 177 -18.27 9.90 3.62
CA GLU A 177 -18.13 9.25 2.32
C GLU A 177 -17.11 8.10 2.37
N ILE A 178 -17.48 6.96 1.79
CA ILE A 178 -16.55 5.88 1.43
C ILE A 178 -16.18 6.03 -0.05
N ARG A 179 -14.89 6.10 -0.34
CA ARG A 179 -14.36 5.98 -1.70
C ARG A 179 -13.86 4.58 -1.94
N LEU A 180 -14.58 3.84 -2.77
CA LEU A 180 -14.20 2.50 -3.20
C LEU A 180 -13.47 2.59 -4.54
N PHE A 181 -12.13 2.48 -4.50
CA PHE A 181 -11.29 2.31 -5.68
C PHE A 181 -11.33 0.84 -6.07
N ARG A 182 -11.82 0.51 -7.25
CA ARG A 182 -12.01 -0.85 -7.72
C ARG A 182 -11.49 -1.07 -9.12
N GLN A 183 -11.40 -2.33 -9.55
CA GLN A 183 -10.77 -2.72 -10.81
C GLN A 183 -9.36 -2.15 -10.95
N LEU A 184 -8.63 -2.14 -9.83
CA LEU A 184 -7.25 -1.69 -9.79
C LEU A 184 -6.42 -2.56 -10.75
N ALA A 185 -5.69 -1.93 -11.65
CA ALA A 185 -4.83 -2.63 -12.61
C ALA A 185 -3.72 -1.72 -13.13
N PHE A 186 -2.63 -2.32 -13.60
CA PHE A 186 -1.69 -1.66 -14.49
C PHE A 186 -2.03 -2.01 -15.94
N GLU A 187 -2.03 -1.02 -16.80
CA GLU A 187 -2.22 -1.18 -18.25
C GLU A 187 -1.04 -0.54 -18.97
N PRO A 188 -0.01 -1.29 -19.34
CA PRO A 188 1.10 -0.78 -20.14
C PRO A 188 0.60 -0.16 -21.44
N PRO A 189 1.19 0.95 -21.93
CA PRO A 189 2.39 1.64 -21.43
C PRO A 189 2.12 2.68 -20.33
N HIS A 190 0.90 2.78 -19.81
CA HIS A 190 0.59 3.73 -18.75
C HIS A 190 1.38 3.41 -17.48
N VAL A 191 2.09 4.40 -16.97
CA VAL A 191 2.94 4.25 -15.78
C VAL A 191 2.12 4.18 -14.50
N GLY A 192 0.90 4.74 -14.51
CA GLY A 192 0.04 4.86 -13.35
C GLY A 192 -0.91 3.68 -13.15
N LEU A 193 -1.38 3.55 -11.92
CA LEU A 193 -2.45 2.63 -11.56
C LEU A 193 -3.76 3.11 -12.18
N ARG A 194 -4.47 2.21 -12.86
CA ARG A 194 -5.83 2.43 -13.38
C ARG A 194 -6.85 1.89 -12.39
N PHE A 195 -7.95 2.59 -12.27
CA PHE A 195 -9.05 2.21 -11.37
C PHE A 195 -10.34 2.92 -11.76
N LYS A 196 -11.46 2.45 -11.22
CA LYS A 196 -12.72 3.17 -11.12
C LYS A 196 -12.98 3.53 -9.67
N VAL A 197 -13.67 4.64 -9.45
CA VAL A 197 -14.07 5.09 -8.11
C VAL A 197 -15.58 5.04 -8.01
N ALA A 198 -16.08 4.40 -6.95
CA ALA A 198 -17.45 4.54 -6.49
C ALA A 198 -17.44 5.35 -5.19
N GLN A 199 -18.29 6.37 -5.13
CA GLN A 199 -18.56 7.14 -3.93
C GLN A 199 -19.81 6.56 -3.29
N LEU A 200 -19.70 6.13 -2.05
CA LEU A 200 -20.75 5.46 -1.31
C LEU A 200 -20.93 6.13 0.05
N SER A 201 -22.15 6.22 0.51
CA SER A 201 -22.39 6.44 1.94
C SER A 201 -21.90 5.22 2.73
N LEU A 202 -21.64 5.39 4.03
CA LEU A 202 -21.29 4.28 4.91
C LEU A 202 -22.36 3.17 4.85
N ARG A 203 -23.63 3.54 4.76
CA ARG A 203 -24.76 2.62 4.62
C ARG A 203 -24.70 1.78 3.36
N GLU A 204 -24.43 2.39 2.23
CA GLU A 204 -24.31 1.68 0.96
C GLU A 204 -23.11 0.75 0.97
N PHE A 205 -22.00 1.21 1.53
CA PHE A 205 -20.79 0.40 1.63
C PHE A 205 -21.02 -0.86 2.47
N VAL A 206 -21.58 -0.74 3.67
CA VAL A 206 -21.87 -1.88 4.54
C VAL A 206 -22.79 -2.89 3.84
N ARG A 207 -23.82 -2.40 3.12
CA ARG A 207 -24.70 -3.28 2.33
C ARG A 207 -23.96 -4.03 1.22
N VAL A 208 -23.08 -3.36 0.47
CA VAL A 208 -22.32 -4.05 -0.58
C VAL A 208 -21.22 -4.94 -0.03
N VAL A 209 -20.74 -4.71 1.20
CA VAL A 209 -19.85 -5.65 1.90
C VAL A 209 -20.58 -6.94 2.24
N GLN A 210 -21.81 -6.85 2.74
CA GLN A 210 -22.65 -8.03 3.07
C GLN A 210 -23.14 -8.76 1.82
N GLN A 211 -23.52 -8.02 0.80
CA GLN A 211 -24.07 -8.52 -0.45
C GLN A 211 -23.36 -7.87 -1.63
N PRO A 212 -22.16 -8.34 -1.98
CA PRO A 212 -21.39 -7.80 -3.10
C PRO A 212 -22.22 -7.81 -4.39
N ARG A 213 -22.21 -6.69 -5.09
CA ARG A 213 -22.87 -6.52 -6.38
C ARG A 213 -21.96 -5.78 -7.33
N GLN A 214 -22.18 -5.97 -8.60
CA GLN A 214 -21.46 -5.21 -9.61
C GLN A 214 -21.89 -3.74 -9.54
N LEU A 215 -20.94 -2.87 -9.15
CA LEU A 215 -21.23 -1.46 -8.93
C LEU A 215 -21.24 -0.63 -10.22
N LEU A 216 -20.45 -1.04 -11.20
CA LEU A 216 -20.29 -0.33 -12.47
C LEU A 216 -19.79 -1.28 -13.57
N ALA A 217 -19.93 -0.89 -14.82
CA ALA A 217 -19.36 -1.61 -15.96
C ALA A 217 -17.83 -1.68 -15.91
N ASP A 218 -17.23 -2.61 -16.63
CA ASP A 218 -15.78 -2.76 -16.72
C ASP A 218 -15.08 -1.51 -17.26
N LEU A 219 -13.79 -1.36 -16.92
CA LEU A 219 -12.96 -0.32 -17.53
C LEU A 219 -12.84 -0.60 -19.02
N PRO A 220 -13.01 0.41 -19.90
CA PRO A 220 -12.75 0.23 -21.32
C PRO A 220 -11.29 -0.20 -21.51
N HIS A 221 -11.08 -1.16 -22.41
CA HIS A 221 -9.73 -1.47 -22.87
C HIS A 221 -9.23 -0.29 -23.71
N LEU A 222 -8.08 0.25 -23.32
CA LEU A 222 -7.39 1.22 -24.17
C LEU A 222 -6.64 0.46 -25.28
N PRO A 223 -6.64 0.99 -26.52
CA PRO A 223 -5.78 0.45 -27.55
C PRO A 223 -4.32 0.56 -27.08
N LEU A 224 -3.62 -0.55 -27.07
CA LEU A 224 -2.26 -0.63 -26.56
C LEU A 224 -1.30 -0.38 -27.72
N THR A 225 -0.84 0.85 -27.83
CA THR A 225 0.26 1.24 -28.73
C THR A 225 1.59 1.15 -27.99
N PHE A 226 2.00 -0.04 -27.60
CA PHE A 226 3.28 -0.24 -26.95
C PHE A 226 4.36 -0.57 -27.99
N ASN A 227 5.42 0.25 -28.04
CA ASN A 227 6.60 -0.02 -28.84
C ASN A 227 7.74 -0.48 -27.92
N PRO A 228 8.03 -1.79 -27.86
CA PRO A 228 9.07 -2.35 -26.99
C PRO A 228 10.46 -1.76 -27.28
N SER A 229 10.81 -1.57 -28.52
CA SER A 229 12.13 -1.08 -28.93
C SER A 229 12.35 0.36 -28.46
N ALA A 230 11.36 1.23 -28.64
CA ALA A 230 11.43 2.60 -28.17
C ALA A 230 11.48 2.67 -26.63
N PHE A 231 10.69 1.85 -25.95
CA PHE A 231 10.69 1.73 -24.50
C PHE A 231 12.06 1.28 -23.97
N LEU A 232 12.63 0.19 -24.53
CA LEU A 232 13.95 -0.32 -24.14
C LEU A 232 15.05 0.70 -24.39
N ALA A 233 15.07 1.35 -25.55
CA ALA A 233 16.02 2.39 -25.85
C ALA A 233 15.99 3.49 -24.80
N GLN A 234 14.81 3.93 -24.39
CA GLN A 234 14.63 4.91 -23.32
C GLN A 234 15.20 4.41 -21.99
N GLN A 235 14.85 3.17 -21.56
CA GLN A 235 15.34 2.63 -20.28
C GLN A 235 16.86 2.50 -20.24
N LEU A 236 17.47 2.08 -21.33
CA LEU A 236 18.92 1.91 -21.45
C LEU A 236 19.66 3.25 -21.56
N ASN A 237 19.10 4.20 -22.31
CA ASN A 237 19.68 5.57 -22.43
C ASN A 237 19.67 6.30 -21.08
N PHE A 238 18.64 6.13 -20.27
CA PHE A 238 18.58 6.66 -18.91
C PHE A 238 19.34 5.82 -17.88
N GLN A 239 20.10 4.83 -18.32
CA GLN A 239 20.94 3.97 -17.48
C GLN A 239 20.19 3.39 -16.27
N GLN A 240 18.95 2.98 -16.48
CA GLN A 240 18.16 2.36 -15.42
C GLN A 240 18.81 1.04 -15.00
N SER A 241 19.38 0.99 -13.80
CA SER A 241 20.20 -0.13 -13.30
C SER A 241 19.55 -1.49 -13.45
N SER A 242 18.24 -1.57 -13.20
CA SER A 242 17.48 -2.83 -13.34
C SER A 242 17.36 -3.34 -14.78
N TRP A 243 17.40 -2.46 -15.78
CA TRP A 243 17.38 -2.83 -17.19
C TRP A 243 18.77 -3.15 -17.70
N LEU A 244 19.80 -2.47 -17.21
CA LEU A 244 21.20 -2.78 -17.50
C LEU A 244 21.57 -4.17 -16.96
N THR A 245 21.18 -4.48 -15.71
CA THR A 245 21.37 -5.82 -15.12
C THR A 245 20.68 -6.89 -15.97
N LEU A 246 19.44 -6.64 -16.40
CA LEU A 246 18.72 -7.58 -17.25
C LEU A 246 19.38 -7.77 -18.64
N GLN A 247 19.90 -6.71 -19.23
CA GLN A 247 20.67 -6.76 -20.48
C GLN A 247 21.90 -7.66 -20.33
N THR A 248 22.67 -7.49 -19.25
CA THR A 248 23.82 -8.34 -18.93
C THR A 248 23.41 -9.80 -18.80
N GLN A 249 22.36 -10.09 -18.03
CA GLN A 249 21.84 -11.45 -17.87
C GLN A 249 21.44 -12.08 -19.23
N CYS A 250 20.76 -11.32 -20.08
CA CYS A 250 20.40 -11.83 -21.41
C CYS A 250 21.65 -12.14 -22.25
N TYR A 251 22.65 -11.29 -22.25
CA TYR A 251 23.91 -11.53 -22.98
C TYR A 251 24.66 -12.77 -22.45
N GLU A 252 24.71 -12.99 -21.16
CA GLU A 252 25.30 -14.19 -20.54
C GLU A 252 24.64 -15.49 -21.04
N HIS A 253 23.36 -15.43 -21.42
CA HIS A 253 22.60 -16.54 -21.96
C HIS A 253 22.48 -16.51 -23.50
N GLY A 254 23.24 -15.67 -24.19
CA GLY A 254 23.28 -15.60 -25.65
C GLY A 254 22.11 -14.89 -26.30
N PHE A 255 21.33 -14.10 -25.54
CA PHE A 255 20.20 -13.32 -26.06
C PHE A 255 20.51 -11.82 -26.08
N SER A 256 20.04 -11.15 -27.12
CA SER A 256 20.00 -9.67 -27.12
C SER A 256 18.63 -9.22 -26.62
N LEU A 257 18.63 -8.32 -25.66
CA LEU A 257 17.37 -7.77 -25.08
C LEU A 257 16.48 -7.11 -26.15
N GLN A 258 17.08 -6.54 -27.20
CA GLN A 258 16.38 -5.90 -28.31
C GLN A 258 15.79 -6.90 -29.33
N GLN A 259 16.30 -8.14 -29.34
CA GLN A 259 15.90 -9.20 -30.28
C GLN A 259 15.02 -10.27 -29.66
N LEU A 260 14.54 -10.04 -28.45
CA LEU A 260 13.62 -10.96 -27.81
C LEU A 260 12.28 -11.04 -28.54
N PRO A 261 11.61 -12.20 -28.47
CA PRO A 261 10.31 -12.40 -29.11
C PRO A 261 9.28 -11.33 -28.73
N SER A 262 8.51 -10.87 -29.71
CA SER A 262 7.49 -9.84 -29.52
C SER A 262 6.44 -10.22 -28.49
N GLU A 263 6.17 -11.51 -28.34
CA GLU A 263 5.19 -12.08 -27.41
C GLU A 263 5.53 -11.76 -25.94
N LEU A 264 6.81 -11.61 -25.61
CA LEU A 264 7.26 -11.21 -24.26
C LEU A 264 6.85 -9.78 -23.91
N TRP A 265 6.65 -8.95 -24.93
CA TRP A 265 6.36 -7.54 -24.80
C TRP A 265 4.88 -7.20 -24.99
N LEU A 266 4.05 -8.22 -25.22
CA LEU A 266 2.61 -7.97 -25.41
C LEU A 266 2.04 -7.26 -24.19
N PRO A 267 1.44 -6.09 -24.41
CA PRO A 267 0.82 -5.34 -23.33
C PRO A 267 -0.36 -6.14 -22.79
N GLN A 268 -0.41 -6.25 -21.46
CA GLN A 268 -1.48 -6.95 -20.75
C GLN A 268 -1.96 -6.07 -19.62
N ARG A 269 -3.24 -6.18 -19.32
CA ARG A 269 -3.77 -5.67 -18.08
C ARG A 269 -3.23 -6.55 -16.95
N LEU A 270 -2.39 -5.97 -16.10
CA LEU A 270 -1.72 -6.66 -15.02
C LEU A 270 -2.42 -6.39 -13.69
N PRO A 271 -2.58 -7.41 -12.84
CA PRO A 271 -2.99 -7.20 -11.47
C PRO A 271 -2.05 -6.18 -10.80
N PRO A 272 -2.53 -5.31 -9.91
CA PRO A 272 -1.70 -4.31 -9.23
C PRO A 272 -0.89 -4.92 -8.07
N LEU A 273 -0.37 -6.13 -8.25
CA LEU A 273 0.39 -6.90 -7.27
C LEU A 273 1.83 -6.43 -7.13
N TYR A 274 2.25 -5.50 -8.00
CA TYR A 274 3.59 -4.94 -8.03
C TYR A 274 3.53 -3.42 -7.92
N LEU A 275 4.59 -2.83 -7.40
CA LEU A 275 4.72 -1.37 -7.34
C LEU A 275 4.88 -0.71 -8.72
N SER A 276 5.17 -1.49 -9.75
CA SER A 276 5.35 -1.05 -11.13
C SER A 276 5.05 -2.20 -12.09
N TRP A 277 4.39 -1.91 -13.21
CA TRP A 277 4.13 -2.89 -14.27
C TRP A 277 5.42 -3.42 -14.93
N THR A 278 6.52 -2.70 -14.84
CA THR A 278 7.81 -3.14 -15.39
C THR A 278 8.43 -4.31 -14.61
N THR A 279 8.05 -4.51 -13.35
CA THR A 279 8.56 -5.61 -12.53
C THR A 279 8.18 -7.00 -13.08
N PRO A 280 6.89 -7.31 -13.34
CA PRO A 280 6.53 -8.57 -13.94
C PRO A 280 7.11 -8.75 -15.36
N LEU A 281 7.19 -7.67 -16.12
CA LEU A 281 7.81 -7.72 -17.46
C LEU A 281 9.29 -8.15 -17.37
N ARG A 282 10.08 -7.55 -16.49
CA ARG A 282 11.47 -7.95 -16.29
C ARG A 282 11.62 -9.39 -15.82
N ARG A 283 10.72 -9.87 -14.96
CA ARG A 283 10.71 -11.28 -14.52
C ARG A 283 10.50 -12.24 -15.69
N GLN A 284 9.55 -11.95 -16.57
CA GLN A 284 9.30 -12.77 -17.77
C GLN A 284 10.50 -12.79 -18.69
N VAL A 285 11.12 -11.64 -18.93
CA VAL A 285 12.33 -11.54 -19.76
C VAL A 285 13.49 -12.31 -19.12
N SER A 286 13.74 -12.14 -17.82
CA SER A 286 14.79 -12.88 -17.11
C SER A 286 14.57 -14.38 -17.17
N TRP A 287 13.36 -14.85 -16.97
CA TRP A 287 13.03 -16.27 -17.11
C TRP A 287 13.29 -16.78 -18.51
N PHE A 288 12.84 -16.04 -19.54
CA PHE A 288 13.07 -16.42 -20.93
C PHE A 288 14.55 -16.51 -21.27
N CYS A 289 15.36 -15.55 -20.85
CA CYS A 289 16.81 -15.56 -21.07
C CYS A 289 17.46 -16.79 -20.44
N GLN A 290 17.00 -17.25 -19.29
CA GLN A 290 17.55 -18.41 -18.58
C GLN A 290 17.09 -19.75 -19.17
N ASN A 291 15.86 -19.83 -19.69
CA ASN A 291 15.22 -21.10 -20.08
C ASN A 291 14.96 -21.26 -21.59
N GLY A 292 15.11 -20.17 -22.36
CA GLY A 292 14.88 -20.16 -23.80
C GLY A 292 13.40 -20.18 -24.23
N THR A 293 12.48 -20.42 -23.30
CA THR A 293 11.04 -20.52 -23.55
C THR A 293 10.22 -19.88 -22.43
N LEU A 294 9.01 -19.45 -22.76
CA LEU A 294 8.05 -18.96 -21.78
C LEU A 294 6.65 -19.44 -22.18
N ASP A 295 6.20 -20.53 -21.58
CA ASP A 295 4.84 -21.01 -21.77
C ASP A 295 3.83 -20.20 -20.95
N TRP A 296 2.53 -20.40 -21.26
CA TRP A 296 1.44 -19.66 -20.61
C TRP A 296 1.32 -19.98 -19.11
N ALA A 297 1.56 -21.20 -18.68
CA ALA A 297 1.46 -21.61 -17.27
C ALA A 297 2.55 -20.92 -16.44
N THR A 298 3.79 -20.98 -16.91
CA THR A 298 4.93 -20.28 -16.27
C THR A 298 4.71 -18.79 -16.24
N ARG A 299 4.21 -18.20 -17.33
CA ARG A 299 3.88 -16.78 -17.40
C ARG A 299 2.85 -16.39 -16.33
N SER A 300 1.79 -17.15 -16.20
CA SER A 300 0.75 -16.94 -15.19
C SER A 300 1.32 -17.06 -13.77
N GLN A 301 2.16 -18.05 -13.52
CA GLN A 301 2.81 -18.24 -12.23
C GLN A 301 3.74 -17.08 -11.86
N LEU A 302 4.54 -16.58 -12.81
CA LEU A 302 5.40 -15.41 -12.60
C LEU A 302 4.62 -14.13 -12.27
N LEU A 303 3.39 -14.02 -12.78
CA LEU A 303 2.48 -12.92 -12.48
C LEU A 303 1.79 -13.07 -11.12
N LEU A 304 1.58 -14.31 -10.66
CA LEU A 304 0.87 -14.60 -9.40
C LEU A 304 1.78 -14.62 -8.17
N THR A 305 3.10 -14.70 -8.32
CA THR A 305 4.04 -14.58 -7.18
C THR A 305 4.00 -13.16 -6.61
N THR A 306 3.30 -12.99 -5.51
CA THR A 306 3.06 -11.69 -4.90
C THR A 306 3.75 -11.58 -3.56
N HIS A 307 4.13 -10.35 -3.19
CA HIS A 307 4.59 -10.02 -1.85
C HIS A 307 3.49 -9.31 -1.04
N TRP A 308 2.25 -9.34 -1.52
CA TRP A 308 1.14 -8.67 -0.86
C TRP A 308 0.56 -9.55 0.25
N PRO A 309 0.35 -9.02 1.47
CA PRO A 309 -0.05 -9.83 2.61
C PRO A 309 -1.45 -10.44 2.50
N LEU A 310 -2.32 -9.85 1.70
CA LEU A 310 -3.71 -10.28 1.57
C LEU A 310 -3.97 -11.26 0.41
N LEU A 311 -2.97 -11.54 -0.42
CA LEU A 311 -3.12 -12.32 -1.65
C LEU A 311 -2.30 -13.62 -1.67
N ASN A 312 -1.71 -14.02 -0.54
CA ASN A 312 -0.95 -15.26 -0.39
C ASN A 312 -1.67 -16.24 0.53
#